data_e652aa2e4acdcd12795f9adc1143465a
#
_entry.id   e652aa2e4acdcd12795f9adc1143465a
#
_cell.length_a   1.000
_cell.length_b   1.000
_cell.length_c   1.000
_cell.angle_alpha   90.00
_cell.angle_beta   90.00
_cell.angle_gamma   90.00
#
_symmetry.space_group_name_H-M   'P 1'
#
loop_
_entity.id
_entity.type
_entity.pdbx_description
1 polymer ?
#
loop_
_entity_poly.entity_id
_entity_poly.type
_entity_poly.pdbx_seq_one_letter_code
_entity_poly.pdbx_strand_id
1 'polypeptide(L)'
;AVGLMPAALQGIDIDQLLQGASQMDEITRQGEFRNNPAAMLALSWHYLTNGKGSKDMVILPYKDRLELFAKYLQQLVMESLGKEKDLQGNVVHQGIAVYGNKGSTDQHAYVQQLREGVPNFFATFIEVLKHRDGTGPSVDEDGMDSGDYLHGFFLGTRDALYEKDRKSITLTIREVTPASVGALIALFERAVGLYASLVGINAYHQPGVEAGKK
;
A
#
# COMPACT_ATOMS: atom_id res chain seq x y z
N ALA A 1 -15.05 -6.24 10.60
CA ALA A 1 -15.40 -6.57 11.99
C ALA A 1 -14.43 -7.58 12.63
N VAL A 2 -13.89 -8.54 11.85
CA VAL A 2 -13.01 -9.60 12.40
C VAL A 2 -11.75 -9.04 13.08
N GLY A 3 -11.14 -7.99 12.53
CA GLY A 3 -9.94 -7.36 13.08
C GLY A 3 -10.17 -6.47 14.30
N LEU A 4 -11.40 -5.99 14.55
CA LEU A 4 -11.67 -5.03 15.63
C LEU A 4 -11.54 -5.65 17.02
N MET A 5 -11.99 -6.88 17.20
CA MET A 5 -11.88 -7.55 18.50
C MET A 5 -10.41 -7.82 18.90
N PRO A 6 -9.56 -8.41 18.05
CA PRO A 6 -8.14 -8.54 18.35
C PRO A 6 -7.44 -7.20 18.59
N ALA A 7 -7.80 -6.16 17.85
CA ALA A 7 -7.25 -4.82 18.03
C ALA A 7 -7.63 -4.24 19.42
N ALA A 8 -8.90 -4.37 19.81
CA ALA A 8 -9.35 -3.95 21.15
C ALA A 8 -8.63 -4.71 22.27
N LEU A 9 -8.43 -6.02 22.12
CA LEU A 9 -7.70 -6.84 23.11
C LEU A 9 -6.23 -6.46 23.23
N GLN A 10 -5.65 -5.85 22.18
CA GLN A 10 -4.29 -5.31 22.19
C GLN A 10 -4.22 -3.86 22.70
N GLY A 11 -5.34 -3.27 23.13
CA GLY A 11 -5.41 -1.89 23.62
C GLY A 11 -5.38 -0.82 22.52
N ILE A 12 -5.63 -1.20 21.26
CA ILE A 12 -5.77 -0.24 20.16
C ILE A 12 -7.11 0.49 20.30
N ASP A 13 -7.08 1.81 20.18
CA ASP A 13 -8.28 2.64 20.18
C ASP A 13 -9.11 2.39 18.91
N ILE A 14 -10.19 1.63 19.08
CA ILE A 14 -11.07 1.22 17.98
C ILE A 14 -11.88 2.41 17.44
N ASP A 15 -12.26 3.34 18.31
CA ASP A 15 -13.04 4.50 17.88
C ASP A 15 -12.20 5.40 16.98
N GLN A 16 -10.93 5.65 17.32
CA GLN A 16 -10.01 6.36 16.46
C GLN A 16 -9.76 5.62 15.13
N LEU A 17 -9.62 4.30 15.15
CA LEU A 17 -9.43 3.49 13.93
C LEU A 17 -10.63 3.65 12.99
N LEU A 18 -11.85 3.50 13.51
CA LEU A 18 -13.08 3.67 12.74
C LEU A 18 -13.30 5.11 12.27
N GLN A 19 -12.94 6.10 13.10
CA GLN A 19 -13.00 7.51 12.73
C GLN A 19 -12.08 7.82 11.54
N GLY A 20 -10.84 7.33 11.55
CA GLY A 20 -9.92 7.50 10.43
C GLY A 20 -10.44 6.86 9.15
N ALA A 21 -11.02 5.66 9.24
CA ALA A 21 -11.65 4.99 8.10
C ALA A 21 -12.86 5.80 7.56
N SER A 22 -13.72 6.31 8.45
CA SER A 22 -14.88 7.13 8.08
C SER A 22 -14.47 8.42 7.39
N GLN A 23 -13.47 9.12 7.90
CA GLN A 23 -12.95 10.34 7.26
C GLN A 23 -12.42 10.07 5.85
N MET A 24 -11.69 8.97 5.67
CA MET A 24 -11.20 8.59 4.35
C MET A 24 -12.34 8.16 3.42
N ASP A 25 -13.36 7.47 3.92
CA ASP A 25 -14.56 7.13 3.15
C ASP A 25 -15.27 8.39 2.63
N GLU A 26 -15.43 9.42 3.46
CA GLU A 26 -16.02 10.70 3.06
C GLU A 26 -15.21 11.38 1.95
N ILE A 27 -13.88 11.45 2.09
CA ILE A 27 -12.99 12.05 1.09
C ILE A 27 -13.07 11.28 -0.23
N THR A 28 -13.11 9.95 -0.18
CA THR A 28 -13.11 9.08 -1.37
C THR A 28 -14.48 8.90 -2.02
N ARG A 29 -15.55 9.54 -1.50
CA ARG A 29 -16.86 9.65 -2.16
C ARG A 29 -16.94 10.82 -3.15
N GLN A 30 -15.95 11.70 -3.18
CA GLN A 30 -15.94 12.86 -4.08
C GLN A 30 -15.83 12.41 -5.54
N GLY A 31 -16.65 13.00 -6.42
CA GLY A 31 -16.68 12.70 -7.85
C GLY A 31 -15.49 13.27 -8.62
N GLU A 32 -14.89 14.36 -8.13
CA GLU A 32 -13.69 14.95 -8.75
C GLU A 32 -12.47 14.07 -8.43
N PHE A 33 -11.94 13.39 -9.44
CA PHE A 33 -10.88 12.40 -9.26
C PHE A 33 -9.59 12.97 -8.65
N ARG A 34 -9.26 14.23 -8.92
CA ARG A 34 -8.06 14.90 -8.37
C ARG A 34 -8.13 15.12 -6.86
N ASN A 35 -9.33 15.21 -6.33
CA ASN A 35 -9.59 15.36 -4.90
C ASN A 35 -9.91 14.03 -4.21
N ASN A 36 -9.90 12.93 -4.98
CA ASN A 36 -10.20 11.60 -4.51
C ASN A 36 -8.93 10.73 -4.52
N PRO A 37 -8.25 10.55 -3.36
CA PRO A 37 -6.99 9.82 -3.32
C PRO A 37 -7.13 8.33 -3.72
N ALA A 38 -8.28 7.71 -3.49
CA ALA A 38 -8.51 6.34 -3.93
C ALA A 38 -8.66 6.24 -5.45
N ALA A 39 -9.32 7.22 -6.08
CA ALA A 39 -9.41 7.28 -7.53
C ALA A 39 -8.04 7.55 -8.16
N MET A 40 -7.26 8.47 -7.59
CA MET A 40 -5.89 8.72 -8.03
C MET A 40 -5.02 7.47 -7.93
N LEU A 41 -5.14 6.72 -6.83
CA LEU A 41 -4.39 5.48 -6.63
C LEU A 41 -4.81 4.41 -7.65
N ALA A 42 -6.11 4.19 -7.85
CA ALA A 42 -6.63 3.24 -8.82
C ALA A 42 -6.23 3.57 -10.28
N LEU A 43 -6.29 4.85 -10.65
CA LEU A 43 -5.84 5.32 -11.97
C LEU A 43 -4.33 5.15 -12.16
N SER A 44 -3.55 5.41 -11.11
CA SER A 44 -2.09 5.19 -11.11
C SER A 44 -1.78 3.70 -11.33
N TRP A 45 -2.45 2.80 -10.63
CA TRP A 45 -2.30 1.35 -10.84
C TRP A 45 -2.68 0.95 -12.26
N HIS A 46 -3.80 1.45 -12.76
CA HIS A 46 -4.25 1.17 -14.12
C HIS A 46 -3.20 1.61 -15.15
N TYR A 47 -2.68 2.83 -15.02
CA TYR A 47 -1.64 3.35 -15.89
C TYR A 47 -0.34 2.52 -15.81
N LEU A 48 0.14 2.25 -14.58
CA LEU A 48 1.40 1.54 -14.35
C LEU A 48 1.36 0.08 -14.78
N THR A 49 0.20 -0.56 -14.72
CA THR A 49 0.01 -1.98 -15.08
C THR A 49 -0.60 -2.16 -16.47
N ASN A 50 -0.76 -1.08 -17.24
CA ASN A 50 -1.44 -1.07 -18.55
C ASN A 50 -2.88 -1.63 -18.51
N GLY A 51 -3.56 -1.52 -17.35
CA GLY A 51 -4.88 -2.10 -17.11
C GLY A 51 -4.94 -3.62 -17.19
N LYS A 52 -3.80 -4.32 -17.16
CA LYS A 52 -3.68 -5.79 -17.32
C LYS A 52 -2.89 -6.46 -16.19
N GLY A 53 -2.59 -5.76 -15.10
CA GLY A 53 -1.77 -6.31 -14.03
C GLY A 53 -0.36 -6.72 -14.47
N SER A 54 0.20 -6.06 -15.49
CA SER A 54 1.49 -6.43 -16.11
C SER A 54 2.71 -6.14 -15.23
N LYS A 55 2.51 -5.52 -14.08
CA LYS A 55 3.57 -5.20 -13.11
C LYS A 55 3.11 -5.52 -11.70
N ASP A 56 4.06 -5.95 -10.90
CA ASP A 56 3.88 -6.21 -9.47
C ASP A 56 3.90 -4.90 -8.67
N MET A 57 3.19 -4.86 -7.56
CA MET A 57 3.24 -3.76 -6.59
C MET A 57 4.20 -4.13 -5.46
N VAL A 58 5.24 -3.32 -5.27
CA VAL A 58 6.17 -3.46 -4.14
C VAL A 58 5.81 -2.44 -3.08
N ILE A 59 5.40 -2.90 -1.90
CA ILE A 59 5.01 -2.04 -0.78
C ILE A 59 6.20 -1.85 0.15
N LEU A 60 6.60 -0.60 0.35
CA LEU A 60 7.76 -0.21 1.15
C LEU A 60 7.37 0.86 2.20
N PRO A 61 6.75 0.48 3.32
CA PRO A 61 6.54 1.41 4.42
C PRO A 61 7.86 1.67 5.15
N TYR A 62 8.18 2.94 5.38
CA TYR A 62 9.36 3.36 6.16
C TYR A 62 8.99 3.59 7.62
N LYS A 63 8.44 2.55 8.22
CA LYS A 63 8.08 2.49 9.65
C LYS A 63 7.82 1.05 10.09
N ASP A 64 8.50 0.59 11.13
CA ASP A 64 8.36 -0.78 11.66
C ASP A 64 6.92 -1.16 12.00
N ARG A 65 6.17 -0.23 12.59
CA ARG A 65 4.75 -0.45 12.94
C ARG A 65 3.85 -0.73 11.75
N LEU A 66 4.31 -0.48 10.51
CA LEU A 66 3.57 -0.74 9.27
C LEU A 66 4.09 -1.97 8.51
N GLU A 67 5.04 -2.75 9.06
CA GLU A 67 5.59 -3.93 8.39
C GLU A 67 4.49 -4.91 7.95
N LEU A 68 3.56 -5.22 8.85
CA LEU A 68 2.45 -6.13 8.55
C LEU A 68 1.40 -5.53 7.59
N PHE A 69 1.44 -4.23 7.35
CA PHE A 69 0.55 -3.60 6.39
C PHE A 69 0.80 -4.10 4.96
N ALA A 70 2.05 -4.39 4.60
CA ALA A 70 2.37 -5.03 3.33
C ALA A 70 1.70 -6.40 3.17
N LYS A 71 1.63 -7.19 4.25
CA LYS A 71 0.92 -8.50 4.26
C LYS A 71 -0.59 -8.34 4.13
N TYR A 72 -1.17 -7.36 4.80
CA TYR A 72 -2.57 -7.02 4.64
C TYR A 72 -2.89 -6.65 3.18
N LEU A 73 -2.09 -5.79 2.55
CA LEU A 73 -2.28 -5.40 1.17
C LEU A 73 -2.06 -6.56 0.19
N GLN A 74 -1.14 -7.47 0.49
CA GLN A 74 -0.96 -8.69 -0.30
C GLN A 74 -2.28 -9.46 -0.39
N GLN A 75 -2.96 -9.68 0.75
CA GLN A 75 -4.27 -10.32 0.75
C GLN A 75 -5.33 -9.46 0.06
N LEU A 76 -5.51 -8.22 0.48
CA LEU A 76 -6.57 -7.34 -0.04
C LEU A 76 -6.51 -7.22 -1.57
N VAL A 77 -5.34 -6.91 -2.13
CA VAL A 77 -5.19 -6.64 -3.56
C VAL A 77 -5.23 -7.93 -4.37
N MET A 78 -4.47 -8.95 -3.99
CA MET A 78 -4.35 -10.17 -4.79
C MET A 78 -5.63 -11.00 -4.78
N GLU A 79 -6.29 -11.13 -3.62
CA GLU A 79 -7.54 -11.89 -3.50
C GLU A 79 -8.70 -11.17 -4.20
N SER A 80 -8.75 -9.84 -4.09
CA SER A 80 -9.83 -9.05 -4.71
C SER A 80 -9.65 -8.90 -6.21
N LEU A 81 -8.45 -8.70 -6.73
CA LEU A 81 -8.19 -8.39 -8.13
C LEU A 81 -7.78 -9.60 -8.98
N GLY A 82 -7.32 -10.70 -8.36
CA GLY A 82 -6.99 -11.94 -9.06
C GLY A 82 -8.24 -12.59 -9.65
N LYS A 83 -8.53 -12.33 -10.93
CA LYS A 83 -9.74 -12.81 -11.60
C LYS A 83 -9.43 -13.37 -12.98
N GLU A 84 -9.91 -14.59 -13.25
CA GLU A 84 -9.83 -15.20 -14.57
C GLU A 84 -10.73 -14.48 -15.58
N LYS A 85 -11.94 -14.07 -15.15
CA LYS A 85 -12.98 -13.55 -16.03
C LYS A 85 -13.41 -12.13 -15.65
N ASP A 86 -13.80 -11.37 -16.67
CA ASP A 86 -14.47 -10.08 -16.50
C ASP A 86 -15.96 -10.25 -16.16
N LEU A 87 -16.67 -9.13 -15.99
CA LEU A 87 -18.12 -9.10 -15.71
C LEU A 87 -18.99 -9.65 -16.88
N GLN A 88 -18.44 -9.73 -18.08
CA GLN A 88 -19.08 -10.27 -19.27
C GLN A 88 -18.78 -11.77 -19.48
N GLY A 89 -17.92 -12.36 -18.65
CA GLY A 89 -17.51 -13.75 -18.74
C GLY A 89 -16.34 -14.04 -19.66
N ASN A 90 -15.71 -13.02 -20.24
CA ASN A 90 -14.51 -13.17 -21.08
C ASN A 90 -13.29 -13.49 -20.19
N VAL A 91 -12.39 -14.34 -20.70
CA VAL A 91 -11.13 -14.66 -20.01
C VAL A 91 -10.17 -13.48 -20.16
N VAL A 92 -9.78 -12.88 -19.04
CA VAL A 92 -8.93 -11.68 -18.98
C VAL A 92 -7.67 -11.86 -18.12
N HIS A 93 -7.67 -12.78 -17.15
CA HIS A 93 -6.57 -13.02 -16.21
C HIS A 93 -6.06 -11.74 -15.56
N GLN A 94 -6.92 -11.03 -14.86
CA GLN A 94 -6.59 -9.81 -14.12
C GLN A 94 -5.93 -10.13 -12.77
N GLY A 95 -5.15 -9.18 -12.26
CA GLY A 95 -4.55 -9.22 -10.93
C GLY A 95 -3.31 -8.32 -10.86
N ILE A 96 -2.91 -7.98 -9.65
CA ILE A 96 -1.65 -7.30 -9.34
C ILE A 96 -1.01 -8.11 -8.23
N ALA A 97 0.17 -8.70 -8.47
CA ALA A 97 0.93 -9.34 -7.41
C ALA A 97 1.49 -8.27 -6.46
N VAL A 98 1.49 -8.58 -5.17
CA VAL A 98 1.91 -7.65 -4.12
C VAL A 98 2.92 -8.32 -3.22
N TYR A 99 4.06 -7.68 -2.99
CA TYR A 99 5.06 -8.09 -2.01
C TYR A 99 5.75 -6.88 -1.39
N GLY A 100 6.52 -7.12 -0.36
CA GLY A 100 7.25 -6.12 0.40
C GLY A 100 7.13 -6.37 1.90
N ASN A 101 7.99 -5.75 2.68
CA ASN A 101 7.94 -5.80 4.13
C ASN A 101 8.04 -4.40 4.71
N LYS A 102 9.26 -3.84 4.78
CA LYS A 102 9.47 -2.46 5.26
C LYS A 102 10.77 -1.87 4.73
N GLY A 103 10.81 -0.55 4.66
CA GLY A 103 12.01 0.21 4.33
C GLY A 103 13.14 -0.03 5.34
N SER A 104 14.33 0.20 4.89
CA SER A 104 15.68 -0.15 5.29
C SER A 104 16.00 -1.65 5.24
N THR A 105 15.22 -2.52 5.85
CA THR A 105 15.45 -3.98 5.79
C THR A 105 15.41 -4.52 4.34
N ASP A 106 14.42 -4.11 3.57
CA ASP A 106 14.23 -4.56 2.18
C ASP A 106 15.31 -4.05 1.22
N GLN A 107 16.06 -3.00 1.60
CA GLN A 107 17.23 -2.54 0.85
C GLN A 107 18.29 -3.63 0.73
N HIS A 108 18.43 -4.47 1.75
CA HIS A 108 19.37 -5.58 1.78
C HIS A 108 18.77 -6.92 1.29
N ALA A 109 17.49 -6.93 0.95
CA ALA A 109 16.81 -8.13 0.46
C ALA A 109 16.66 -8.14 -1.07
N TYR A 110 16.08 -7.10 -1.66
CA TYR A 110 15.71 -7.13 -3.08
C TYR A 110 15.82 -5.77 -3.81
N VAL A 111 16.24 -4.68 -3.17
CA VAL A 111 16.37 -3.39 -3.87
C VAL A 111 17.39 -3.46 -5.01
N GLN A 112 18.41 -4.31 -4.93
CA GLN A 112 19.31 -4.60 -6.06
C GLN A 112 18.51 -5.08 -7.27
N GLN A 113 17.61 -6.04 -7.10
CA GLN A 113 16.75 -6.54 -8.17
C GLN A 113 15.81 -5.44 -8.70
N LEU A 114 15.22 -4.63 -7.82
CA LEU A 114 14.34 -3.53 -8.23
C LEU A 114 15.07 -2.50 -9.08
N ARG A 115 16.30 -2.16 -8.71
CA ARG A 115 17.08 -1.15 -9.43
C ARG A 115 17.64 -1.67 -10.76
N GLU A 116 18.31 -2.82 -10.73
CA GLU A 116 19.11 -3.32 -11.86
C GLU A 116 18.44 -4.46 -12.64
N GLY A 117 17.44 -5.11 -12.05
CA GLY A 117 16.76 -6.27 -12.64
C GLY A 117 15.63 -5.91 -13.60
N VAL A 118 14.76 -6.90 -13.86
CA VAL A 118 13.61 -6.78 -14.76
C VAL A 118 12.64 -5.69 -14.27
N PRO A 119 12.20 -4.73 -15.12
CA PRO A 119 11.31 -3.64 -14.75
C PRO A 119 9.83 -4.06 -14.70
N ASN A 120 9.53 -5.16 -14.03
CA ASN A 120 8.20 -5.75 -13.94
C ASN A 120 7.41 -5.31 -12.70
N PHE A 121 7.74 -4.19 -12.09
CA PHE A 121 7.12 -3.69 -10.87
C PHE A 121 6.90 -2.18 -10.90
N PHE A 122 6.15 -1.70 -9.93
CA PHE A 122 6.16 -0.32 -9.45
C PHE A 122 6.23 -0.31 -7.91
N ALA A 123 6.90 0.68 -7.34
CA ALA A 123 7.01 0.80 -5.89
C ALA A 123 5.86 1.66 -5.33
N THR A 124 5.35 1.28 -4.16
CA THR A 124 4.45 2.11 -3.36
C THR A 124 5.11 2.33 -2.00
N PHE A 125 5.64 3.52 -1.82
CA PHE A 125 6.24 3.95 -0.56
C PHE A 125 5.16 4.47 0.40
N ILE A 126 5.31 4.16 1.69
CA ILE A 126 4.56 4.82 2.76
C ILE A 126 5.57 5.58 3.62
N GLU A 127 5.56 6.89 3.46
CA GLU A 127 6.38 7.83 4.20
C GLU A 127 5.67 8.24 5.49
N VAL A 128 6.41 8.29 6.61
CA VAL A 128 5.91 8.72 7.91
C VAL A 128 6.73 9.91 8.38
N LEU A 129 6.08 11.09 8.52
CA LEU A 129 6.80 12.33 8.83
C LEU A 129 7.22 12.43 10.31
N LYS A 130 6.43 11.89 11.22
CA LYS A 130 6.72 11.91 12.67
C LYS A 130 7.03 10.50 13.15
N HIS A 131 8.28 10.25 13.45
CA HIS A 131 8.75 8.92 13.84
C HIS A 131 8.48 8.59 15.30
N ARG A 132 8.47 9.60 16.19
CA ARG A 132 8.23 9.44 17.64
C ARG A 132 7.74 10.74 18.27
N ASP A 133 7.31 10.66 19.52
CA ASP A 133 7.11 11.83 20.38
C ASP A 133 8.45 12.25 20.99
N GLY A 134 8.70 13.57 21.01
CA GLY A 134 9.96 14.14 21.50
C GLY A 134 11.16 13.89 20.57
N THR A 135 12.33 14.31 21.02
CA THR A 135 13.60 14.08 20.34
C THR A 135 14.16 12.70 20.68
N GLY A 136 14.61 11.96 19.68
CA GLY A 136 15.34 10.71 19.89
C GLY A 136 16.78 10.94 20.38
N PRO A 137 17.45 9.90 20.90
CA PRO A 137 18.89 9.98 21.12
C PRO A 137 19.59 10.19 19.78
N SER A 138 20.59 11.10 19.78
CA SER A 138 21.45 11.28 18.62
C SER A 138 22.22 10.00 18.31
N VAL A 139 22.32 9.67 17.03
CA VAL A 139 23.04 8.49 16.54
C VAL A 139 24.44 8.87 16.06
N ASP A 140 24.67 10.14 15.75
CA ASP A 140 25.95 10.68 15.26
C ASP A 140 26.32 12.02 15.90
N GLU A 141 27.48 12.54 15.51
CA GLU A 141 28.01 13.82 16.00
C GLU A 141 27.24 15.05 15.48
N ASP A 142 26.49 14.91 14.37
CA ASP A 142 25.67 15.97 13.77
C ASP A 142 24.29 16.09 14.44
N GLY A 143 23.98 15.24 15.40
CA GLY A 143 22.72 15.26 16.17
C GLY A 143 21.54 14.58 15.47
N MET A 144 21.78 13.84 14.39
CA MET A 144 20.76 13.09 13.69
C MET A 144 20.26 11.92 14.52
N ASP A 145 18.96 11.68 14.51
CA ASP A 145 18.36 10.53 15.17
C ASP A 145 18.08 9.36 14.20
N SER A 146 17.65 8.23 14.74
CA SER A 146 17.33 7.05 13.93
C SER A 146 16.17 7.27 12.96
N GLY A 147 15.27 8.22 13.24
CA GLY A 147 14.18 8.61 12.36
C GLY A 147 14.69 9.37 11.14
N ASP A 148 15.67 10.26 11.35
CA ASP A 148 16.33 11.02 10.28
C ASP A 148 17.05 10.06 9.31
N TYR A 149 17.79 9.09 9.85
CA TYR A 149 18.43 8.05 9.04
C TYR A 149 17.41 7.22 8.25
N LEU A 150 16.30 6.81 8.87
CA LEU A 150 15.26 6.06 8.18
C LEU A 150 14.63 6.88 7.06
N HIS A 151 14.42 8.18 7.28
CA HIS A 151 13.93 9.09 6.25
C HIS A 151 14.96 9.26 5.12
N GLY A 152 16.24 9.39 5.45
CA GLY A 152 17.34 9.41 4.47
C GLY A 152 17.36 8.14 3.61
N PHE A 153 17.18 6.97 4.19
CA PHE A 153 17.06 5.71 3.43
C PHE A 153 15.86 5.68 2.50
N PHE A 154 14.72 6.23 2.93
CA PHE A 154 13.56 6.39 2.06
C PHE A 154 13.87 7.27 0.85
N LEU A 155 14.40 8.47 1.07
CA LEU A 155 14.75 9.40 -0.01
C LEU A 155 15.76 8.78 -0.97
N GLY A 156 16.84 8.21 -0.46
CA GLY A 156 17.89 7.58 -1.25
C GLY A 156 17.39 6.40 -2.08
N THR A 157 16.50 5.55 -1.52
CA THR A 157 15.92 4.43 -2.27
C THR A 157 14.99 4.92 -3.38
N ARG A 158 14.13 5.89 -3.09
CA ARG A 158 13.22 6.47 -4.08
C ARG A 158 13.99 7.10 -5.24
N ASP A 159 15.00 7.89 -4.93
CA ASP A 159 15.82 8.58 -5.93
C ASP A 159 16.66 7.60 -6.77
N ALA A 160 17.23 6.57 -6.12
CA ALA A 160 17.96 5.52 -6.81
C ALA A 160 17.07 4.70 -7.79
N LEU A 161 15.80 4.49 -7.44
CA LEU A 161 14.84 3.86 -8.34
C LEU A 161 14.43 4.83 -9.48
N TYR A 162 14.22 6.10 -9.17
CA TYR A 162 13.86 7.12 -10.15
C TYR A 162 14.94 7.30 -11.23
N GLU A 163 16.23 7.32 -10.86
CA GLU A 163 17.36 7.37 -11.80
C GLU A 163 17.34 6.25 -12.87
N LYS A 164 16.74 5.13 -12.56
CA LYS A 164 16.59 3.98 -13.46
C LYS A 164 15.20 3.89 -14.10
N ASP A 165 14.45 4.97 -14.10
CA ASP A 165 13.06 5.04 -14.62
C ASP A 165 12.11 4.01 -13.97
N ARG A 166 12.38 3.61 -12.73
CA ARG A 166 11.48 2.78 -11.92
C ARG A 166 10.39 3.66 -11.33
N LYS A 167 9.15 3.40 -11.73
CA LYS A 167 8.01 4.22 -11.31
C LYS A 167 7.63 3.93 -9.87
N SER A 168 7.26 4.99 -9.14
CA SER A 168 6.81 4.86 -7.76
C SER A 168 5.64 5.78 -7.45
N ILE A 169 4.90 5.40 -6.40
CA ILE A 169 3.86 6.20 -5.75
C ILE A 169 4.34 6.41 -4.31
N THR A 170 4.19 7.60 -3.76
CA THR A 170 4.44 7.88 -2.35
C THR A 170 3.15 8.28 -1.66
N LEU A 171 2.80 7.57 -0.60
CA LEU A 171 1.74 7.93 0.32
C LEU A 171 2.39 8.50 1.59
N THR A 172 2.13 9.76 1.88
CA THR A 172 2.68 10.43 3.06
C THR A 172 1.64 10.50 4.16
N ILE A 173 1.96 9.95 5.33
CA ILE A 173 1.15 10.12 6.55
C ILE A 173 1.95 10.89 7.58
N ARG A 174 1.25 11.65 8.44
CA ARG A 174 1.93 12.42 9.49
C ARG A 174 2.60 11.51 10.50
N GLU A 175 1.87 10.53 11.03
CA GLU A 175 2.32 9.59 12.07
C GLU A 175 1.49 8.31 12.05
N VAL A 176 1.99 7.24 12.66
CA VAL A 176 1.25 5.97 12.79
C VAL A 176 0.40 6.01 14.04
N THR A 177 -0.91 6.20 13.85
CA THR A 177 -1.95 6.18 14.87
C THR A 177 -3.07 5.21 14.45
N PRO A 178 -3.97 4.80 15.35
CA PRO A 178 -5.15 4.03 14.94
C PRO A 178 -5.94 4.73 13.83
N ALA A 179 -6.11 6.06 13.91
CA ALA A 179 -6.81 6.84 12.88
C ALA A 179 -6.11 6.78 11.51
N SER A 180 -4.79 6.98 11.46
CA SER A 180 -4.05 6.92 10.18
C SER A 180 -4.05 5.52 9.57
N VAL A 181 -4.00 4.47 10.40
CA VAL A 181 -4.12 3.08 9.92
C VAL A 181 -5.53 2.80 9.39
N GLY A 182 -6.58 3.25 10.09
CA GLY A 182 -7.96 3.17 9.61
C GLY A 182 -8.16 3.88 8.26
N ALA A 183 -7.58 5.08 8.12
CA ALA A 183 -7.62 5.83 6.87
C ALA A 183 -6.89 5.10 5.73
N LEU A 184 -5.72 4.52 5.97
CA LEU A 184 -5.01 3.72 4.97
C LEU A 184 -5.81 2.49 4.54
N ILE A 185 -6.42 1.76 5.48
CA ILE A 185 -7.27 0.60 5.18
C ILE A 185 -8.41 1.03 4.23
N ALA A 186 -9.18 2.05 4.61
CA ALA A 186 -10.30 2.53 3.79
C ALA A 186 -9.85 3.05 2.42
N LEU A 187 -8.70 3.73 2.33
CA LEU A 187 -8.11 4.18 1.08
C LEU A 187 -7.86 3.02 0.12
N PHE A 188 -7.18 1.98 0.59
CA PHE A 188 -6.84 0.84 -0.27
C PHE A 188 -8.05 -0.03 -0.62
N GLU A 189 -8.99 -0.23 0.30
CA GLU A 189 -10.26 -0.94 0.01
C GLU A 189 -11.04 -0.22 -1.08
N ARG A 190 -11.15 1.11 -1.01
CA ARG A 190 -11.81 1.92 -2.03
C ARG A 190 -11.05 1.88 -3.36
N ALA A 191 -9.73 2.00 -3.33
CA ALA A 191 -8.89 1.95 -4.54
C ALA A 191 -9.02 0.60 -5.26
N VAL A 192 -9.07 -0.52 -4.53
CA VAL A 192 -9.31 -1.86 -5.09
C VAL A 192 -10.66 -1.94 -5.79
N GLY A 193 -11.73 -1.44 -5.16
CA GLY A 193 -13.06 -1.41 -5.77
C GLY A 193 -13.11 -0.56 -7.05
N LEU A 194 -12.47 0.62 -7.03
CA LEU A 194 -12.39 1.51 -8.19
C LEU A 194 -11.55 0.90 -9.32
N TYR A 195 -10.40 0.30 -8.99
CA TYR A 195 -9.58 -0.41 -10.00
C TYR A 195 -10.34 -1.56 -10.64
N ALA A 196 -11.03 -2.38 -9.83
CA ALA A 196 -11.85 -3.48 -10.35
C ALA A 196 -12.92 -2.98 -11.34
N SER A 197 -13.55 -1.84 -11.03
CA SER A 197 -14.52 -1.19 -11.93
C SER A 197 -13.87 -0.73 -13.24
N LEU A 198 -12.66 -0.16 -13.18
CA LEU A 198 -11.93 0.29 -14.36
C LEU A 198 -11.57 -0.86 -15.32
N VAL A 199 -11.24 -2.04 -14.78
CA VAL A 199 -10.87 -3.22 -15.59
C VAL A 199 -12.02 -4.21 -15.79
N GLY A 200 -13.23 -3.87 -15.32
CA GLY A 200 -14.45 -4.63 -15.56
C GLY A 200 -14.55 -5.99 -14.83
N ILE A 201 -13.96 -6.11 -13.63
CA ILE A 201 -13.99 -7.35 -12.85
C ILE A 201 -14.78 -7.20 -11.55
N ASN A 202 -15.21 -8.33 -10.96
CA ASN A 202 -15.83 -8.35 -9.64
C ASN A 202 -14.80 -8.59 -8.54
N ALA A 203 -14.53 -7.55 -7.73
CA ALA A 203 -13.59 -7.63 -6.60
C ALA A 203 -14.16 -8.37 -5.37
N TYR A 204 -15.47 -8.64 -5.32
CA TYR A 204 -16.16 -9.03 -4.09
C TYR A 204 -16.43 -10.53 -3.96
N HIS A 205 -15.84 -11.37 -4.82
CA HIS A 205 -15.91 -12.83 -4.72
C HIS A 205 -14.54 -13.47 -5.01
N GLN A 206 -14.32 -14.69 -4.52
CA GLN A 206 -13.03 -15.40 -4.61
C GLN A 206 -13.24 -16.84 -5.13
N PRO A 207 -13.65 -17.05 -6.41
CA PRO A 207 -13.95 -18.40 -6.92
C PRO A 207 -12.72 -19.33 -6.90
N GLY A 208 -11.51 -18.79 -7.06
CA GLY A 208 -10.27 -19.55 -6.99
C GLY A 208 -9.96 -20.12 -5.60
N VAL A 209 -10.30 -19.40 -4.53
CA VAL A 209 -10.16 -19.88 -3.15
C VAL A 209 -11.12 -21.02 -2.85
N GLU A 210 -12.36 -20.96 -3.36
CA GLU A 210 -13.35 -22.02 -3.17
C GLU A 210 -12.96 -23.32 -3.88
N ALA A 211 -12.24 -23.23 -5.01
CA ALA A 211 -11.75 -24.42 -5.72
C ALA A 211 -10.73 -25.22 -4.90
N GLY A 212 -9.93 -24.56 -4.06
CA GLY A 212 -8.95 -25.21 -3.17
C GLY A 212 -9.54 -25.85 -1.91
N LYS A 213 -10.83 -25.63 -1.62
CA LYS A 213 -11.52 -26.18 -0.45
C LYS A 213 -12.27 -27.50 -0.73
N LYS A 214 -12.31 -27.94 -1.98
CA LYS A 214 -12.92 -29.19 -2.45
C LYS A 214 -11.91 -30.31 -2.41
#